data_f710c01dfd9992550bf07a12529f17cc
#
_entry.id   f710c01dfd9992550bf07a12529f17cc
#
_cell.length_a   1.000
_cell.length_b   1.000
_cell.length_c   1.000
_cell.angle_alpha   90.00
_cell.angle_beta   90.00
_cell.angle_gamma   90.00
#
_symmetry.space_group_name_H-M   'P 1'
#
loop_
_entity.id
_entity.type
_entity.pdbx_description
1 polymer ?
#
loop_
_entity_poly.entity_id
_entity_poly.type
_entity_poly.pdbx_seq_one_letter_code
_entity_poly.pdbx_strand_id
1 'polypeptide(L)'
;MVEKSFSGVVSPDQFSDLAFKMSGPLISLNVDEGQKVRTGQIVAEIDPLDFKWEYEAKKASFQTAEAQLQRAKKLLSKQAISKQEYESTEASYSNAKAAFEYAQNTLNQTKLRAPFDGFIQKKYVENYQKVQAGQGIVCLINPNKLQVVFTMPESNINYFSSPYSVYVEFDNYKGVRFKAKVKEYVEASPDGSGVPVYLY
;
A
#
# COMPACT_ATOMS: atom_id res chain seq x y z
N MET A 1 34.67 20.14 -22.04
CA MET A 1 33.54 19.46 -21.35
C MET A 1 34.09 19.01 -20.02
N VAL A 2 33.47 19.43 -18.89
CA VAL A 2 33.96 19.06 -17.55
C VAL A 2 33.21 17.77 -17.17
N GLU A 3 33.95 16.69 -16.97
CA GLU A 3 33.39 15.42 -16.48
C GLU A 3 33.52 15.38 -14.95
N LYS A 4 32.44 15.06 -14.26
CA LYS A 4 32.42 14.83 -12.81
C LYS A 4 31.84 13.47 -12.51
N SER A 5 32.41 12.81 -11.52
CA SER A 5 31.97 11.49 -11.05
C SER A 5 31.45 11.58 -9.63
N PHE A 6 30.35 10.89 -9.36
CA PHE A 6 29.73 10.77 -8.04
C PHE A 6 29.47 9.31 -7.74
N SER A 7 29.71 8.90 -6.51
CA SER A 7 29.36 7.55 -6.07
C SER A 7 27.86 7.46 -5.80
N GLY A 8 27.22 6.44 -6.32
CA GLY A 8 25.78 6.20 -6.15
C GLY A 8 25.47 4.76 -5.77
N VAL A 9 24.25 4.52 -5.34
CA VAL A 9 23.74 3.20 -4.94
C VAL A 9 22.54 2.86 -5.80
N VAL A 10 22.48 1.60 -6.27
CA VAL A 10 21.29 1.07 -6.93
C VAL A 10 20.26 0.72 -5.88
N SER A 11 19.06 1.20 -6.05
CA SER A 11 17.92 0.88 -5.18
C SER A 11 16.68 0.55 -6.00
N PRO A 12 15.73 -0.22 -5.45
CA PRO A 12 14.42 -0.37 -6.08
C PRO A 12 13.72 0.99 -6.20
N ASP A 13 13.16 1.29 -7.37
CA ASP A 13 12.31 2.47 -7.57
C ASP A 13 10.91 2.28 -6.94
N GLN A 14 10.46 1.02 -6.87
CA GLN A 14 9.19 0.66 -6.28
C GLN A 14 9.41 -0.29 -5.11
N PHE A 15 9.12 0.19 -3.91
CA PHE A 15 9.13 -0.62 -2.69
C PHE A 15 7.95 -0.22 -1.79
N SER A 16 7.56 -1.12 -0.90
CA SER A 16 6.51 -0.86 0.08
C SER A 16 6.72 -1.70 1.32
N ASP A 17 6.73 -1.05 2.47
CA ASP A 17 6.62 -1.73 3.76
C ASP A 17 5.14 -2.03 4.01
N LEU A 18 4.79 -3.30 3.90
CA LEU A 18 3.42 -3.74 4.10
C LEU A 18 3.11 -3.81 5.59
N ALA A 19 1.99 -3.21 5.99
CA ALA A 19 1.53 -3.12 7.36
C ALA A 19 0.02 -3.37 7.45
N PHE A 20 -0.43 -3.95 8.58
CA PHE A 20 -1.85 -4.02 8.87
C PHE A 20 -2.40 -2.65 9.30
N LYS A 21 -3.65 -2.37 8.96
CA LYS A 21 -4.37 -1.17 9.43
C LYS A 21 -4.90 -1.31 10.85
N MET A 22 -4.84 -2.50 11.43
CA MET A 22 -5.34 -2.83 12.77
C MET A 22 -4.34 -3.69 13.51
N SER A 23 -4.41 -3.66 14.84
CA SER A 23 -3.57 -4.48 15.71
C SER A 23 -4.20 -5.85 15.93
N GLY A 24 -3.38 -6.88 16.12
CA GLY A 24 -3.85 -8.23 16.44
C GLY A 24 -2.72 -9.23 16.55
N PRO A 25 -2.99 -10.45 17.01
CA PRO A 25 -2.03 -11.54 16.96
C PRO A 25 -1.86 -12.03 15.51
N LEU A 26 -0.61 -12.14 15.05
CA LEU A 26 -0.26 -12.68 13.74
C LEU A 26 -0.40 -14.21 13.79
N ILE A 27 -1.33 -14.75 13.02
CA ILE A 27 -1.56 -16.21 12.97
C ILE A 27 -0.81 -16.87 11.83
N SER A 28 -0.46 -16.14 10.78
CA SER A 28 0.35 -16.66 9.69
C SER A 28 1.16 -15.57 8.99
N LEU A 29 2.40 -15.92 8.66
CA LEU A 29 3.29 -15.20 7.77
C LEU A 29 3.76 -16.19 6.70
N ASN A 30 3.12 -16.14 5.53
CA ASN A 30 3.19 -17.19 4.50
C ASN A 30 4.23 -16.86 3.42
N VAL A 31 5.26 -16.12 3.76
CA VAL A 31 6.32 -15.72 2.83
C VAL A 31 7.68 -15.74 3.49
N ASP A 32 8.72 -15.97 2.67
CA ASP A 32 10.12 -15.92 3.08
C ASP A 32 10.87 -14.80 2.34
N GLU A 33 11.99 -14.37 2.93
CA GLU A 33 12.89 -13.41 2.29
C GLU A 33 13.43 -13.99 0.97
N GLY A 34 13.47 -13.18 -0.07
CA GLY A 34 13.80 -13.59 -1.43
C GLY A 34 12.66 -14.25 -2.20
N GLN A 35 11.52 -14.55 -1.57
CA GLN A 35 10.38 -15.17 -2.24
C GLN A 35 9.67 -14.19 -3.18
N LYS A 36 9.34 -14.68 -4.38
CA LYS A 36 8.49 -13.96 -5.34
C LYS A 36 7.02 -14.05 -4.94
N VAL A 37 6.34 -12.91 -4.97
CA VAL A 37 4.89 -12.80 -4.70
C VAL A 37 4.19 -12.09 -5.85
N ARG A 38 2.89 -12.40 -6.01
CA ARG A 38 2.02 -11.78 -7.02
C ARG A 38 1.07 -10.79 -6.37
N THR A 39 0.62 -9.84 -7.15
CA THR A 39 -0.43 -8.89 -6.77
C THR A 39 -1.65 -9.62 -6.21
N GLY A 40 -2.15 -9.19 -5.04
CA GLY A 40 -3.28 -9.79 -4.35
C GLY A 40 -2.96 -11.05 -3.53
N GLN A 41 -1.75 -11.63 -3.65
CA GLN A 41 -1.33 -12.77 -2.83
C GLN A 41 -1.31 -12.39 -1.35
N ILE A 42 -1.86 -13.26 -0.49
CA ILE A 42 -1.83 -13.07 0.96
C ILE A 42 -0.42 -13.37 1.45
N VAL A 43 0.19 -12.39 2.09
CA VAL A 43 1.54 -12.49 2.65
C VAL A 43 1.51 -12.77 4.16
N ALA A 44 0.50 -12.26 4.85
CA ALA A 44 0.32 -12.44 6.29
C ALA A 44 -1.16 -12.34 6.67
N GLU A 45 -1.53 -12.89 7.83
CA GLU A 45 -2.90 -12.82 8.37
C GLU A 45 -2.85 -12.65 9.89
N ILE A 46 -3.62 -11.68 10.42
CA ILE A 46 -3.93 -11.57 11.85
C ILE A 46 -5.20 -12.34 12.18
N ASP A 47 -5.40 -12.69 13.48
CA ASP A 47 -6.57 -13.44 13.92
C ASP A 47 -7.88 -12.75 13.48
N PRO A 48 -8.67 -13.39 12.61
CA PRO A 48 -9.89 -12.79 12.07
C PRO A 48 -11.13 -13.03 12.93
N LEU A 49 -11.03 -13.72 14.07
CA LEU A 49 -12.19 -14.30 14.77
C LEU A 49 -13.19 -13.22 15.21
N ASP A 50 -12.72 -12.19 15.91
CA ASP A 50 -13.57 -11.10 16.39
C ASP A 50 -14.18 -10.32 15.24
N PHE A 51 -13.40 -10.05 14.20
CA PHE A 51 -13.85 -9.37 12.98
C PHE A 51 -14.89 -10.18 12.20
N LYS A 52 -14.77 -11.50 12.21
CA LYS A 52 -15.74 -12.40 11.60
C LYS A 52 -17.07 -12.38 12.34
N TRP A 53 -17.06 -12.39 13.66
CA TRP A 53 -18.28 -12.28 14.46
C TRP A 53 -18.99 -10.94 14.23
N GLU A 54 -18.23 -9.86 14.20
CA GLU A 54 -18.81 -8.53 13.90
C GLU A 54 -19.42 -8.51 12.49
N TYR A 55 -18.71 -9.01 11.48
CA TYR A 55 -19.22 -9.14 10.12
C TYR A 55 -20.54 -9.90 10.07
N GLU A 56 -20.64 -11.08 10.70
CA GLU A 56 -21.88 -11.88 10.70
C GLU A 56 -23.03 -11.14 11.40
N ALA A 57 -22.78 -10.43 12.51
CA ALA A 57 -23.77 -9.64 13.18
C ALA A 57 -24.29 -8.47 12.31
N LYS A 58 -23.41 -7.72 11.65
CA LYS A 58 -23.80 -6.64 10.75
C LYS A 58 -24.51 -7.14 9.51
N LYS A 59 -24.10 -8.31 8.97
CA LYS A 59 -24.76 -8.98 7.86
C LYS A 59 -26.20 -9.33 8.19
N ALA A 60 -26.46 -9.91 9.36
CA ALA A 60 -27.81 -10.24 9.79
C ALA A 60 -28.70 -8.99 9.94
N SER A 61 -28.15 -7.89 10.51
CA SER A 61 -28.84 -6.62 10.62
C SER A 61 -29.17 -6.01 9.25
N PHE A 62 -28.22 -6.06 8.31
CA PHE A 62 -28.42 -5.60 6.95
C PHE A 62 -29.52 -6.39 6.22
N GLN A 63 -29.49 -7.73 6.30
CA GLN A 63 -30.51 -8.59 5.69
C GLN A 63 -31.92 -8.30 6.23
N THR A 64 -32.02 -8.04 7.56
CA THR A 64 -33.29 -7.65 8.19
C THR A 64 -33.80 -6.31 7.66
N ALA A 65 -32.93 -5.29 7.61
CA ALA A 65 -33.28 -3.97 7.10
C ALA A 65 -33.65 -4.01 5.60
N GLU A 66 -32.95 -4.80 4.81
CA GLU A 66 -33.26 -5.00 3.39
C GLU A 66 -34.65 -5.62 3.20
N ALA A 67 -34.99 -6.66 3.98
CA ALA A 67 -36.32 -7.27 3.95
C ALA A 67 -37.42 -6.29 4.40
N GLN A 68 -37.13 -5.42 5.38
CA GLN A 68 -38.06 -4.38 5.81
C GLN A 68 -38.28 -3.34 4.71
N LEU A 69 -37.23 -2.86 4.06
CA LEU A 69 -37.34 -1.93 2.93
C LEU A 69 -38.15 -2.49 1.78
N GLN A 70 -37.93 -3.77 1.42
CA GLN A 70 -38.69 -4.42 0.37
C GLN A 70 -40.20 -4.53 0.71
N ARG A 71 -40.54 -4.79 1.98
CA ARG A 71 -41.92 -4.76 2.45
C ARG A 71 -42.51 -3.35 2.40
N ALA A 72 -41.79 -2.35 2.91
CA ALA A 72 -42.22 -0.95 2.91
C ALA A 72 -42.46 -0.45 1.48
N LYS A 73 -41.58 -0.80 0.53
CA LYS A 73 -41.75 -0.45 -0.90
C LYS A 73 -43.07 -0.99 -1.47
N LYS A 74 -43.42 -2.26 -1.15
CA LYS A 74 -44.69 -2.88 -1.57
C LYS A 74 -45.90 -2.22 -0.90
N LEU A 75 -45.79 -1.82 0.37
CA LEU A 75 -46.89 -1.15 1.08
C LEU A 75 -47.08 0.28 0.57
N LEU A 76 -46.01 1.01 0.31
CA LEU A 76 -46.06 2.36 -0.28
C LEU A 76 -46.78 2.34 -1.63
N SER A 77 -46.46 1.37 -2.50
CA SER A 77 -47.10 1.24 -3.81
C SER A 77 -48.59 0.95 -3.75
N LYS A 78 -49.06 0.41 -2.60
CA LYS A 78 -50.48 0.18 -2.30
C LYS A 78 -51.09 1.29 -1.47
N GLN A 79 -50.35 2.40 -1.22
CA GLN A 79 -50.76 3.52 -0.35
C GLN A 79 -51.09 3.08 1.09
N ALA A 80 -50.51 1.99 1.56
CA ALA A 80 -50.76 1.41 2.90
C ALA A 80 -49.82 1.93 3.99
N ILE A 81 -48.80 2.74 3.65
CA ILE A 81 -47.89 3.45 4.56
C ILE A 81 -47.67 4.87 4.06
N SER A 82 -47.24 5.77 4.97
CA SER A 82 -46.88 7.14 4.63
C SER A 82 -45.51 7.19 3.92
N LYS A 83 -45.29 8.25 3.15
CA LYS A 83 -43.97 8.51 2.54
C LYS A 83 -42.87 8.67 3.60
N GLN A 84 -43.19 9.33 4.73
CA GLN A 84 -42.28 9.51 5.85
C GLN A 84 -41.86 8.17 6.46
N GLU A 85 -42.76 7.21 6.61
CA GLU A 85 -42.46 5.87 7.13
C GLU A 85 -41.55 5.08 6.17
N TYR A 86 -41.80 5.18 4.86
CA TYR A 86 -40.91 4.61 3.84
C TYR A 86 -39.51 5.22 3.92
N GLU A 87 -39.40 6.55 3.94
CA GLU A 87 -38.12 7.27 4.01
C GLU A 87 -37.31 6.90 5.28
N SER A 88 -38.02 6.74 6.43
CA SER A 88 -37.40 6.26 7.68
C SER A 88 -36.84 4.84 7.54
N THR A 89 -37.60 3.95 6.86
CA THR A 89 -37.16 2.57 6.62
C THR A 89 -35.97 2.53 5.63
N GLU A 90 -35.98 3.37 4.63
CA GLU A 90 -34.89 3.52 3.65
C GLU A 90 -33.60 4.05 4.32
N ALA A 91 -33.72 5.02 5.24
CA ALA A 91 -32.60 5.52 6.04
C ALA A 91 -32.02 4.41 6.94
N SER A 92 -32.87 3.61 7.56
CA SER A 92 -32.47 2.45 8.39
C SER A 92 -31.71 1.39 7.57
N TYR A 93 -32.19 1.08 6.37
CA TYR A 93 -31.49 0.19 5.43
C TYR A 93 -30.12 0.76 5.04
N SER A 94 -30.04 2.05 4.69
CA SER A 94 -28.79 2.70 4.30
C SER A 94 -27.75 2.64 5.41
N ASN A 95 -28.16 2.87 6.66
CA ASN A 95 -27.29 2.76 7.84
C ASN A 95 -26.81 1.31 8.06
N ALA A 96 -27.72 0.33 7.96
CA ALA A 96 -27.35 -1.07 8.13
C ALA A 96 -26.42 -1.56 7.02
N LYS A 97 -26.62 -1.11 5.78
CA LYS A 97 -25.75 -1.39 4.62
C LYS A 97 -24.34 -0.86 4.84
N ALA A 98 -24.22 0.42 5.23
CA ALA A 98 -22.93 1.04 5.50
C ALA A 98 -22.17 0.32 6.62
N ALA A 99 -22.87 -0.07 7.71
CA ALA A 99 -22.27 -0.84 8.79
C ALA A 99 -21.79 -2.23 8.37
N PHE A 100 -22.54 -2.92 7.52
CA PHE A 100 -22.18 -4.21 6.95
C PHE A 100 -20.96 -4.10 6.04
N GLU A 101 -20.93 -3.12 5.10
CA GLU A 101 -19.80 -2.90 4.19
C GLU A 101 -18.52 -2.55 4.96
N TYR A 102 -18.65 -1.76 6.03
CA TYR A 102 -17.52 -1.45 6.91
C TYR A 102 -16.96 -2.70 7.59
N ALA A 103 -17.83 -3.54 8.20
CA ALA A 103 -17.41 -4.77 8.86
C ALA A 103 -16.78 -5.78 7.86
N GLN A 104 -17.33 -5.86 6.64
CA GLN A 104 -16.76 -6.68 5.57
C GLN A 104 -15.37 -6.22 5.17
N ASN A 105 -15.19 -4.90 4.99
CA ASN A 105 -13.89 -4.34 4.66
C ASN A 105 -12.88 -4.56 5.79
N THR A 106 -13.30 -4.38 7.04
CA THR A 106 -12.46 -4.63 8.22
C THR A 106 -12.01 -6.09 8.29
N LEU A 107 -12.91 -7.03 8.08
CA LEU A 107 -12.56 -8.47 8.00
C LEU A 107 -11.59 -8.76 6.85
N ASN A 108 -11.78 -8.15 5.68
CA ASN A 108 -10.85 -8.32 4.56
C ASN A 108 -9.45 -7.78 4.87
N GLN A 109 -9.34 -6.73 5.70
CA GLN A 109 -8.09 -6.12 6.10
C GLN A 109 -7.31 -6.93 7.15
N THR A 110 -7.88 -8.02 7.71
CA THR A 110 -7.11 -9.00 8.51
C THR A 110 -6.10 -9.77 7.67
N LYS A 111 -6.25 -9.73 6.34
CA LYS A 111 -5.35 -10.37 5.36
C LYS A 111 -4.49 -9.32 4.68
N LEU A 112 -3.19 -9.36 4.95
CA LEU A 112 -2.22 -8.50 4.30
C LEU A 112 -1.89 -9.05 2.91
N ARG A 113 -2.10 -8.24 1.88
CA ARG A 113 -1.89 -8.65 0.49
C ARG A 113 -0.80 -7.82 -0.19
N ALA A 114 -0.07 -8.46 -1.09
CA ALA A 114 0.89 -7.79 -1.94
C ALA A 114 0.17 -6.82 -2.92
N PRO A 115 0.51 -5.52 -2.92
CA PRO A 115 -0.12 -4.53 -3.81
C PRO A 115 0.39 -4.59 -5.25
N PHE A 116 1.56 -5.19 -5.49
CA PHE A 116 2.16 -5.38 -6.81
C PHE A 116 3.00 -6.66 -6.84
N ASP A 117 3.36 -7.11 -8.04
CA ASP A 117 4.26 -8.25 -8.24
C ASP A 117 5.68 -7.88 -7.85
N GLY A 118 6.33 -8.69 -7.02
CA GLY A 118 7.68 -8.37 -6.55
C GLY A 118 8.32 -9.49 -5.74
N PHE A 119 9.31 -9.11 -4.94
CA PHE A 119 10.04 -10.01 -4.05
C PHE A 119 10.01 -9.47 -2.62
N ILE A 120 9.90 -10.36 -1.66
CA ILE A 120 10.04 -10.02 -0.25
C ILE A 120 11.53 -9.75 0.02
N GLN A 121 11.86 -8.50 0.34
CA GLN A 121 13.23 -8.10 0.65
C GLN A 121 13.59 -8.44 2.10
N LYS A 122 12.64 -8.19 3.02
CA LYS A 122 12.86 -8.35 4.45
C LYS A 122 11.56 -8.69 5.18
N LYS A 123 11.67 -9.50 6.23
CA LYS A 123 10.63 -9.72 7.24
C LYS A 123 11.00 -8.93 8.49
N TYR A 124 10.04 -8.22 9.07
CA TYR A 124 10.24 -7.42 10.30
C TYR A 124 9.68 -8.11 11.55
N VAL A 125 8.87 -9.16 11.34
CA VAL A 125 8.17 -9.89 12.41
C VAL A 125 8.21 -11.39 12.14
N GLU A 126 7.96 -12.16 13.19
CA GLU A 126 7.81 -13.62 13.12
C GLU A 126 6.36 -14.04 13.40
N ASN A 127 6.01 -15.29 13.03
CA ASN A 127 4.71 -15.87 13.34
C ASN A 127 4.40 -15.81 14.84
N TYR A 128 3.12 -15.67 15.18
CA TYR A 128 2.57 -15.65 16.53
C TYR A 128 2.93 -14.43 17.39
N GLN A 129 3.55 -13.41 16.80
CA GLN A 129 3.74 -12.12 17.46
C GLN A 129 2.47 -11.27 17.42
N LYS A 130 2.28 -10.43 18.43
CA LYS A 130 1.26 -9.38 18.40
C LYS A 130 1.81 -8.18 17.61
N VAL A 131 1.10 -7.78 16.56
CA VAL A 131 1.46 -6.65 15.74
C VAL A 131 0.56 -5.44 15.99
N GLN A 132 1.12 -4.25 15.80
CA GLN A 132 0.42 -2.98 15.96
C GLN A 132 -0.07 -2.47 14.59
N ALA A 133 -1.13 -1.63 14.61
CA ALA A 133 -1.54 -0.91 13.41
C ALA A 133 -0.40 -0.03 12.88
N GLY A 134 -0.11 -0.11 11.58
CA GLY A 134 0.99 0.62 10.94
C GLY A 134 2.38 0.03 11.13
N GLN A 135 2.53 -1.03 11.94
CA GLN A 135 3.82 -1.73 12.08
C GLN A 135 4.16 -2.47 10.79
N GLY A 136 5.37 -2.24 10.25
CA GLY A 136 5.88 -2.98 9.08
C GLY A 136 5.97 -4.48 9.36
N ILE A 137 5.43 -5.28 8.46
CA ILE A 137 5.44 -6.74 8.53
C ILE A 137 6.50 -7.30 7.58
N VAL A 138 6.47 -6.88 6.32
CA VAL A 138 7.44 -7.25 5.30
C VAL A 138 7.72 -6.07 4.38
N CYS A 139 8.95 -6.01 3.86
CA CYS A 139 9.31 -5.10 2.77
C CYS A 139 9.15 -5.83 1.42
N LEU A 140 8.32 -5.28 0.55
CA LEU A 140 8.11 -5.76 -0.82
C LEU A 140 8.81 -4.82 -1.79
N ILE A 141 9.61 -5.37 -2.70
CA ILE A 141 10.32 -4.62 -3.75
C ILE A 141 9.98 -5.13 -5.15
N ASN A 142 10.03 -4.23 -6.12
CA ASN A 142 9.97 -4.60 -7.53
C ASN A 142 11.37 -4.50 -8.16
N PRO A 143 12.06 -5.63 -8.41
CA PRO A 143 13.43 -5.63 -8.95
C PRO A 143 13.52 -5.21 -10.42
N ASN A 144 12.38 -5.14 -11.13
CA ASN A 144 12.34 -4.71 -12.53
C ASN A 144 12.32 -3.18 -12.68
N LYS A 145 12.17 -2.46 -11.57
CA LYS A 145 12.20 -1.00 -11.51
C LYS A 145 13.32 -0.58 -10.57
N LEU A 146 14.48 -0.36 -11.15
CA LEU A 146 15.67 0.09 -10.43
C LEU A 146 15.92 1.57 -10.71
N GLN A 147 16.47 2.23 -9.72
CA GLN A 147 16.99 3.59 -9.81
C GLN A 147 18.38 3.65 -9.21
N VAL A 148 19.17 4.60 -9.67
CA VAL A 148 20.46 4.93 -9.04
C VAL A 148 20.26 6.20 -8.23
N VAL A 149 20.64 6.16 -6.98
CA VAL A 149 20.57 7.31 -6.06
C VAL A 149 21.99 7.73 -5.72
N PHE A 150 22.28 9.00 -5.88
CA PHE A 150 23.54 9.59 -5.41
C PHE A 150 23.30 10.96 -4.80
N THR A 151 24.20 11.38 -3.93
CA THR A 151 24.14 12.70 -3.30
C THR A 151 25.14 13.62 -3.97
N MET A 152 24.68 14.79 -4.40
CA MET A 152 25.47 15.81 -5.06
C MET A 152 25.61 17.04 -4.16
N PRO A 153 26.80 17.64 -4.02
CA PRO A 153 26.94 18.93 -3.33
C PRO A 153 26.06 20.00 -3.97
N GLU A 154 25.43 20.86 -3.16
CA GLU A 154 24.53 21.93 -3.62
C GLU A 154 25.20 22.88 -4.63
N SER A 155 26.51 23.14 -4.47
CA SER A 155 27.30 23.96 -5.41
C SER A 155 27.29 23.40 -6.86
N ASN A 156 26.94 22.18 -7.05
CA ASN A 156 26.91 21.48 -8.36
C ASN A 156 25.53 21.42 -9.00
N ILE A 157 24.47 21.88 -8.34
CA ILE A 157 23.09 21.81 -8.85
C ILE A 157 22.91 22.55 -10.19
N ASN A 158 23.69 23.58 -10.43
CA ASN A 158 23.68 24.36 -11.66
C ASN A 158 24.06 23.56 -12.91
N TYR A 159 24.65 22.36 -12.77
CA TYR A 159 24.90 21.47 -13.93
C TYR A 159 23.64 21.01 -14.61
N PHE A 160 22.52 20.93 -13.90
CA PHE A 160 21.23 20.56 -14.48
C PHE A 160 20.56 21.67 -15.27
N SER A 161 21.04 22.91 -15.15
CA SER A 161 20.54 24.07 -15.92
C SER A 161 21.15 24.18 -17.32
N SER A 162 22.16 23.36 -17.64
CA SER A 162 22.85 23.33 -18.93
C SER A 162 22.62 21.98 -19.62
N PRO A 163 22.79 21.86 -20.94
CA PRO A 163 22.74 20.56 -21.60
C PRO A 163 23.78 19.59 -21.02
N TYR A 164 23.31 18.49 -20.45
CA TYR A 164 24.15 17.48 -19.82
C TYR A 164 23.82 16.06 -20.33
N SER A 165 24.75 15.17 -20.17
CA SER A 165 24.53 13.73 -20.36
C SER A 165 25.01 13.00 -19.11
N VAL A 166 24.14 12.12 -18.59
CA VAL A 166 24.45 11.29 -17.43
C VAL A 166 24.71 9.88 -17.87
N TYR A 167 25.77 9.31 -17.35
CA TYR A 167 26.13 7.91 -17.55
C TYR A 167 26.35 7.25 -16.19
N VAL A 168 25.93 6.01 -16.06
CA VAL A 168 26.18 5.16 -14.90
C VAL A 168 27.17 4.07 -15.31
N GLU A 169 28.21 3.88 -14.52
CA GLU A 169 29.14 2.76 -14.61
C GLU A 169 28.98 1.90 -13.35
N PHE A 170 28.84 0.61 -13.50
CA PHE A 170 28.71 -0.31 -12.38
C PHE A 170 30.04 -1.03 -12.12
N ASP A 171 30.38 -1.24 -10.86
CA ASP A 171 31.62 -1.91 -10.45
C ASP A 171 31.81 -3.29 -11.09
N ASN A 172 30.71 -4.01 -11.33
CA ASN A 172 30.69 -5.31 -11.97
C ASN A 172 30.83 -5.25 -13.51
N TYR A 173 30.68 -4.07 -14.12
CA TYR A 173 30.75 -3.85 -15.57
C TYR A 173 31.73 -2.73 -15.92
N LYS A 174 32.97 -2.88 -15.45
CA LYS A 174 34.02 -1.85 -15.65
C LYS A 174 34.19 -1.48 -17.12
N GLY A 175 34.22 -0.18 -17.39
CA GLY A 175 34.38 0.37 -18.73
C GLY A 175 33.09 0.38 -19.58
N VAL A 176 31.98 -0.10 -19.07
CA VAL A 176 30.67 -0.03 -19.76
C VAL A 176 29.85 1.12 -19.15
N ARG A 177 29.54 2.11 -19.99
CA ARG A 177 28.74 3.27 -19.59
C ARG A 177 27.31 3.12 -20.08
N PHE A 178 26.38 3.14 -19.14
CA PHE A 178 24.94 3.10 -19.40
C PHE A 178 24.40 4.52 -19.38
N LYS A 179 23.71 4.93 -20.45
CA LYS A 179 23.09 6.25 -20.48
C LYS A 179 21.89 6.26 -19.53
N ALA A 180 21.86 7.23 -18.64
CA ALA A 180 20.79 7.41 -17.66
C ALA A 180 20.13 8.79 -17.84
N LYS A 181 18.93 8.92 -17.27
CA LYS A 181 18.22 10.19 -17.21
C LYS A 181 17.92 10.53 -15.77
N VAL A 182 17.99 11.82 -15.43
CA VAL A 182 17.54 12.31 -14.13
C VAL A 182 16.02 12.17 -14.06
N LYS A 183 15.56 11.49 -13.03
CA LYS A 183 14.14 11.33 -12.72
C LYS A 183 13.65 12.54 -11.91
N GLU A 184 14.36 12.80 -10.82
CA GLU A 184 14.06 13.89 -9.91
C GLU A 184 15.29 14.22 -9.07
N TYR A 185 15.34 15.43 -8.52
CA TYR A 185 16.26 15.85 -7.49
C TYR A 185 15.56 16.82 -6.55
N VAL A 186 16.00 16.86 -5.29
CA VAL A 186 15.44 17.76 -4.28
C VAL A 186 16.39 18.94 -4.15
N GLU A 187 15.89 20.16 -4.42
CA GLU A 187 16.73 21.37 -4.49
C GLU A 187 17.40 21.79 -3.17
N ALA A 188 16.91 21.25 -2.03
CA ALA A 188 17.50 21.53 -0.72
C ALA A 188 17.51 20.26 0.13
N SER A 189 18.65 19.99 0.79
CA SER A 189 18.74 18.96 1.81
C SER A 189 18.37 19.51 3.18
N PRO A 190 17.44 18.90 3.93
CA PRO A 190 17.08 19.36 5.28
C PRO A 190 18.24 19.37 6.28
N ASP A 191 19.28 18.57 6.01
CA ASP A 191 20.40 18.28 6.91
C ASP A 191 21.77 18.70 6.35
N GLY A 192 21.82 19.45 5.21
CA GLY A 192 23.07 19.93 4.62
C GLY A 192 23.97 18.81 4.05
N SER A 193 23.48 17.59 3.93
CA SER A 193 24.25 16.44 3.43
C SER A 193 24.43 16.46 1.89
N GLY A 194 23.82 17.42 1.20
CA GLY A 194 23.80 17.56 -0.26
C GLY A 194 22.45 17.15 -0.86
N VAL A 195 22.33 17.32 -2.16
CA VAL A 195 21.10 17.12 -2.93
C VAL A 195 21.01 15.67 -3.39
N PRO A 196 20.00 14.88 -2.97
CA PRO A 196 19.78 13.56 -3.51
C PRO A 196 19.27 13.66 -4.95
N VAL A 197 19.90 12.91 -5.85
CA VAL A 197 19.56 12.83 -7.27
C VAL A 197 19.19 11.39 -7.60
N TYR A 198 18.07 11.21 -8.28
CA TYR A 198 17.53 9.93 -8.68
C TYR A 198 17.64 9.78 -10.19
N LEU A 199 18.22 8.68 -10.67
CA LEU A 199 18.37 8.35 -12.09
C LEU A 199 17.58 7.07 -12.44
N TYR A 200 17.12 7.00 -13.70
CA TYR A 200 16.55 5.78 -14.30
C TYR A 200 17.16 5.52 -15.67
#